data_8c11f30589388f293dd3b0373058f83e
#
_entry.id   8c11f30589388f293dd3b0373058f83e
#
_cell.length_a   1.000
_cell.length_b   1.000
_cell.length_c   1.000
_cell.angle_alpha   90.00
_cell.angle_beta   90.00
_cell.angle_gamma   90.00
#
_symmetry.space_group_name_H-M   'P 1'
#
loop_
_entity.id
_entity.type
_entity.pdbx_description
1 polymer ?
#
loop_
_entity_poly.entity_id
_entity_poly.type
_entity_poly.pdbx_seq_one_letter_code
_entity_poly.pdbx_strand_id
1 'polypeptide(L)'
;NHVFADPGEITFRYCTELFIKSYDGASVATEPIREYLAQLGDRLLVVGAGNMTKIHVHTNEPWNVIKYCVDYGDLHEVKIENMQQQNIRLQAQQPLKDVAVVAVSAGEGLNEIFQGLGADFVVTGGQTMNPSTEDFLAAIEKVRAKEVILLPDNKNIILTAEQAAKVAENAKVY
;
A
#
# COMPACT_ATOMS: atom_id res chain seq x y z
N ASN A 1 -3.27 0.66 18.39
CA ASN A 1 -2.31 1.47 17.62
C ASN A 1 -1.85 0.65 16.44
N HIS A 2 -2.64 0.67 15.37
CA HIS A 2 -2.19 0.17 14.07
C HIS A 2 -1.28 1.25 13.49
N VAL A 3 0.02 1.01 13.52
CA VAL A 3 1.01 1.76 12.74
C VAL A 3 0.71 1.41 11.28
N PHE A 4 0.07 2.33 10.56
CA PHE A 4 -0.03 2.24 9.11
C PHE A 4 1.39 2.37 8.58
N ALA A 5 1.94 1.24 8.11
CA ALA A 5 3.15 1.29 7.31
C ALA A 5 2.87 2.17 6.10
N ASP A 6 3.82 3.06 5.81
CA ASP A 6 3.96 3.77 4.54
C ASP A 6 3.53 2.84 3.39
N PRO A 7 2.78 3.28 2.37
CA PRO A 7 2.47 2.48 1.19
C PRO A 7 3.72 2.26 0.31
N GLY A 8 4.86 2.03 0.94
CA GLY A 8 6.05 1.49 0.32
C GLY A 8 5.71 0.14 -0.31
N GLU A 9 6.26 -0.11 -1.47
CA GLU A 9 6.12 -1.28 -2.33
C GLU A 9 5.55 -2.51 -1.63
N ILE A 10 4.28 -2.84 -1.94
CA ILE A 10 3.67 -4.10 -1.51
C ILE A 10 4.42 -5.22 -2.24
N THR A 11 5.42 -5.79 -1.60
CA THR A 11 6.24 -6.89 -2.13
C THR A 11 5.40 -8.13 -2.38
N PHE A 12 4.47 -8.42 -1.46
CA PHE A 12 3.53 -9.54 -1.54
C PHE A 12 2.11 -9.02 -1.67
N ARG A 13 1.41 -9.45 -2.72
CA ARG A 13 0.09 -8.89 -3.11
C ARG A 13 -1.08 -9.44 -2.31
N TYR A 14 -0.96 -10.67 -1.81
CA TYR A 14 -2.09 -11.38 -1.21
C TYR A 14 -1.85 -11.66 0.26
N CYS A 15 -2.80 -11.24 1.09
CA CYS A 15 -2.96 -11.74 2.45
C CYS A 15 -3.76 -13.04 2.37
N THR A 16 -3.16 -14.14 2.82
CA THR A 16 -3.77 -15.47 2.81
C THR A 16 -3.95 -15.94 4.25
N GLU A 17 -5.19 -16.19 4.63
CA GLU A 17 -5.57 -16.75 5.94
C GLU A 17 -6.38 -18.02 5.76
N LEU A 18 -6.14 -19.00 6.62
CA LEU A 18 -6.93 -20.22 6.69
C LEU A 18 -6.74 -20.92 8.04
N PHE A 19 -7.63 -21.85 8.33
CA PHE A 19 -7.45 -22.82 9.41
C PHE A 19 -7.30 -24.22 8.83
N ILE A 20 -6.40 -25.01 9.41
CA ILE A 20 -6.25 -26.45 9.16
C ILE A 20 -6.90 -27.17 10.32
N LYS A 21 -7.84 -28.07 10.05
CA LYS A 21 -8.37 -29.02 11.01
C LYS A 21 -7.81 -30.38 10.71
N SER A 22 -7.02 -30.92 11.63
CA SER A 22 -6.34 -32.23 11.48
C SER A 22 -7.33 -33.35 11.14
N TYR A 23 -6.95 -34.26 10.24
CA TYR A 23 -7.76 -35.40 9.84
C TYR A 23 -7.95 -36.42 10.95
N ASP A 24 -6.97 -36.58 11.82
CA ASP A 24 -6.96 -37.57 12.92
C ASP A 24 -7.38 -36.99 14.29
N GLY A 25 -7.67 -35.71 14.32
CA GLY A 25 -8.00 -34.99 15.56
C GLY A 25 -6.81 -34.68 16.47
N ALA A 26 -5.59 -35.06 16.08
CA ALA A 26 -4.37 -34.71 16.82
C ALA A 26 -3.93 -33.27 16.48
N SER A 27 -2.93 -32.78 17.21
CA SER A 27 -2.32 -31.49 16.91
C SER A 27 -1.46 -31.59 15.62
N VAL A 28 -1.62 -30.61 14.72
CA VAL A 28 -0.81 -30.51 13.50
C VAL A 28 0.61 -30.06 13.85
N ALA A 29 1.60 -30.72 13.24
CA ALA A 29 3.00 -30.30 13.35
C ALA A 29 3.18 -28.94 12.64
N THR A 30 3.40 -27.88 13.39
CA THR A 30 3.46 -26.51 12.86
C THR A 30 4.80 -26.15 12.23
N GLU A 31 5.89 -26.80 12.63
CA GLU A 31 7.24 -26.44 12.21
C GLU A 31 7.49 -26.68 10.72
N PRO A 32 7.14 -27.86 10.13
CA PRO A 32 7.30 -28.05 8.68
C PRO A 32 6.46 -27.06 7.85
N ILE A 33 5.26 -26.69 8.35
CA ILE A 33 4.41 -25.71 7.71
C ILE A 33 5.10 -24.33 7.73
N ARG A 34 5.64 -23.94 8.88
CA ARG A 34 6.36 -22.69 9.05
C ARG A 34 7.57 -22.59 8.12
N GLU A 35 8.40 -23.64 8.08
CA GLU A 35 9.60 -23.69 7.25
C GLU A 35 9.27 -23.56 5.75
N TYR A 36 8.23 -24.25 5.28
CA TYR A 36 7.82 -24.17 3.89
C TYR A 36 7.21 -22.80 3.54
N LEU A 37 6.27 -22.30 4.34
CA LEU A 37 5.58 -21.06 4.06
C LEU A 37 6.49 -19.82 4.20
N ALA A 38 7.53 -19.90 5.02
CA ALA A 38 8.53 -18.82 5.13
C ALA A 38 9.30 -18.57 3.83
N GLN A 39 9.34 -19.53 2.91
CA GLN A 39 9.95 -19.38 1.60
C GLN A 39 9.00 -18.71 0.57
N LEU A 40 7.69 -18.73 0.84
CA LEU A 40 6.67 -18.22 -0.08
C LEU A 40 6.28 -16.75 0.19
N GLY A 41 6.64 -16.20 1.36
CA GLY A 41 6.20 -14.87 1.69
C GLY A 41 6.69 -14.35 3.04
N ASP A 42 6.11 -13.25 3.49
CA ASP A 42 6.41 -12.61 4.77
C ASP A 42 5.19 -12.58 5.70
N ARG A 43 5.34 -11.90 6.87
CA ARG A 43 4.28 -11.76 7.89
C ARG A 43 3.65 -13.09 8.30
N LEU A 44 4.44 -14.16 8.26
CA LEU A 44 3.99 -15.52 8.53
C LEU A 44 3.59 -15.70 10.01
N LEU A 45 2.37 -16.18 10.21
CA LEU A 45 1.86 -16.66 11.50
C LEU A 45 1.35 -18.09 11.34
N VAL A 46 1.89 -19.01 12.13
CA VAL A 46 1.43 -20.41 12.24
C VAL A 46 1.20 -20.71 13.71
N VAL A 47 -0.05 -20.86 14.11
CA VAL A 47 -0.44 -21.09 15.51
C VAL A 47 -1.36 -22.29 15.61
N GLY A 48 -0.91 -23.33 16.31
CA GLY A 48 -1.70 -24.54 16.62
C GLY A 48 -2.43 -24.39 17.95
N ALA A 49 -3.68 -24.83 17.99
CA ALA A 49 -4.50 -24.94 19.20
C ALA A 49 -5.35 -26.22 19.14
N GLY A 50 -4.94 -27.26 19.85
CA GLY A 50 -5.57 -28.58 19.76
C GLY A 50 -5.47 -29.14 18.33
N ASN A 51 -6.59 -29.54 17.74
CA ASN A 51 -6.66 -30.07 16.39
C ASN A 51 -6.83 -29.00 15.29
N MET A 52 -6.74 -27.71 15.66
CA MET A 52 -6.85 -26.58 14.74
C MET A 52 -5.55 -25.82 14.65
N THR A 53 -5.14 -25.42 13.45
CA THR A 53 -3.97 -24.59 13.23
C THR A 53 -4.36 -23.40 12.35
N LYS A 54 -4.13 -22.20 12.87
CA LYS A 54 -4.32 -20.95 12.11
C LYS A 54 -3.07 -20.65 11.32
N ILE A 55 -3.27 -20.31 10.04
CA ILE A 55 -2.23 -19.83 9.13
C ILE A 55 -2.58 -18.42 8.69
N HIS A 56 -1.57 -17.54 8.67
CA HIS A 56 -1.61 -16.24 8.03
C HIS A 56 -0.26 -16.01 7.35
N VAL A 57 -0.27 -15.57 6.11
CA VAL A 57 0.95 -15.26 5.34
C VAL A 57 0.64 -14.25 4.24
N HIS A 58 1.57 -13.32 4.02
CA HIS A 58 1.55 -12.45 2.83
C HIS A 58 2.38 -13.09 1.74
N THR A 59 1.78 -13.37 0.59
CA THR A 59 2.45 -14.09 -0.50
C THR A 59 1.99 -13.62 -1.88
N ASN A 60 2.78 -13.90 -2.90
CA ASN A 60 2.34 -13.77 -4.29
C ASN A 60 1.76 -15.07 -4.87
N GLU A 61 1.85 -16.18 -4.11
CA GLU A 61 1.46 -17.52 -4.54
C GLU A 61 0.48 -18.21 -3.56
N PRO A 62 -0.71 -17.63 -3.33
CA PRO A 62 -1.67 -18.15 -2.35
C PRO A 62 -2.10 -19.61 -2.65
N TRP A 63 -2.09 -20.03 -3.90
CA TRP A 63 -2.39 -21.40 -4.30
C TRP A 63 -1.38 -22.41 -3.75
N ASN A 64 -0.10 -22.06 -3.63
CA ASN A 64 0.92 -22.93 -3.06
C ASN A 64 0.72 -23.09 -1.55
N VAL A 65 0.27 -22.05 -0.85
CA VAL A 65 -0.12 -22.13 0.56
C VAL A 65 -1.25 -23.15 0.75
N ILE A 66 -2.33 -23.02 -0.04
CA ILE A 66 -3.48 -23.92 0.02
C ILE A 66 -3.06 -25.34 -0.30
N LYS A 67 -2.34 -25.55 -1.41
CA LYS A 67 -1.88 -26.86 -1.86
C LYS A 67 -1.03 -27.58 -0.80
N TYR A 68 -0.19 -26.86 -0.10
CA TYR A 68 0.66 -27.46 0.94
C TYR A 68 -0.14 -27.75 2.22
N CYS A 69 -1.00 -26.83 2.62
CA CYS A 69 -1.75 -26.96 3.87
C CYS A 69 -2.80 -28.09 3.83
N VAL A 70 -3.35 -28.41 2.67
CA VAL A 70 -4.38 -29.49 2.53
C VAL A 70 -3.84 -30.87 2.90
N ASP A 71 -2.53 -31.08 2.80
CA ASP A 71 -1.90 -32.37 3.19
C ASP A 71 -1.95 -32.62 4.71
N TYR A 72 -2.19 -31.58 5.52
CA TYR A 72 -2.22 -31.64 6.99
C TYR A 72 -3.62 -31.73 7.59
N GLY A 73 -4.67 -31.46 6.80
CA GLY A 73 -6.04 -31.49 7.31
C GLY A 73 -7.03 -30.77 6.40
N ASP A 74 -8.31 -30.78 6.83
CA ASP A 74 -9.36 -30.03 6.16
C ASP A 74 -9.16 -28.52 6.33
N LEU A 75 -9.27 -27.78 5.23
CA LEU A 75 -9.14 -26.34 5.25
C LEU A 75 -10.47 -25.65 5.54
N HIS A 76 -10.44 -24.74 6.52
CA HIS A 76 -11.60 -23.95 6.94
C HIS A 76 -11.29 -22.46 6.82
N GLU A 77 -12.34 -21.65 6.59
CA GLU A 77 -12.28 -20.18 6.55
C GLU A 77 -11.16 -19.65 5.66
N VAL A 78 -10.98 -20.29 4.49
CA VAL A 78 -9.95 -19.85 3.54
C VAL A 78 -10.29 -18.47 3.00
N LYS A 79 -9.41 -17.52 3.25
CA LYS A 79 -9.55 -16.13 2.84
C LYS A 79 -8.30 -15.69 2.11
N ILE A 80 -8.48 -15.13 0.91
CA ILE A 80 -7.40 -14.53 0.12
C ILE A 80 -7.83 -13.11 -0.22
N GLU A 81 -7.10 -12.13 0.24
CA GLU A 81 -7.35 -10.72 -0.03
C GLU A 81 -6.21 -10.09 -0.81
N ASN A 82 -6.55 -9.37 -1.87
CA ASN A 82 -5.59 -8.53 -2.57
C ASN A 82 -5.36 -7.24 -1.77
N MET A 83 -4.18 -7.11 -1.16
CA MET A 83 -3.85 -5.97 -0.30
C MET A 83 -3.76 -4.64 -1.05
N GLN A 84 -3.44 -4.66 -2.36
CA GLN A 84 -3.51 -3.45 -3.19
C GLN A 84 -4.94 -2.95 -3.32
N GLN A 85 -5.89 -3.86 -3.61
CA GLN A 85 -7.31 -3.50 -3.71
C GLN A 85 -7.87 -3.05 -2.36
N GLN A 86 -7.45 -3.69 -1.29
CA GLN A 86 -7.83 -3.29 0.07
C GLN A 86 -7.33 -1.87 0.39
N ASN A 87 -6.08 -1.57 0.05
CA ASN A 87 -5.50 -0.25 0.26
C ASN A 87 -6.22 0.83 -0.56
N ILE A 88 -6.51 0.56 -1.84
CA ILE A 88 -7.29 1.46 -2.70
C ILE A 88 -8.69 1.71 -2.11
N ARG A 89 -9.37 0.67 -1.61
CA ARG A 89 -10.69 0.80 -0.97
C ARG A 89 -10.63 1.61 0.32
N LEU A 90 -9.63 1.38 1.16
CA LEU A 90 -9.43 2.13 2.40
C LEU A 90 -9.12 3.60 2.11
N GLN A 91 -8.27 3.88 1.13
CA GLN A 91 -8.00 5.24 0.68
C GLN A 91 -9.27 5.90 0.11
N ALA A 92 -10.09 5.15 -0.65
CA ALA A 92 -11.34 5.65 -1.20
C ALA A 92 -12.38 6.02 -0.12
N GLN A 93 -12.33 5.38 1.05
CA GLN A 93 -13.24 5.63 2.17
C GLN A 93 -12.78 6.75 3.12
N GLN A 94 -11.52 7.18 3.03
CA GLN A 94 -11.06 8.32 3.83
C GLN A 94 -11.75 9.61 3.36
N PRO A 95 -12.20 10.48 4.28
CA PRO A 95 -12.77 11.77 3.91
C PRO A 95 -11.73 12.61 3.15
N LEU A 96 -12.19 13.33 2.13
CA LEU A 96 -11.33 14.27 1.42
C LEU A 96 -10.86 15.36 2.39
N LYS A 97 -9.59 15.74 2.32
CA LYS A 97 -9.10 16.95 2.97
C LYS A 97 -9.80 18.16 2.38
N ASP A 98 -10.02 19.19 3.17
CA ASP A 98 -10.58 20.44 2.61
C ASP A 98 -9.56 21.13 1.72
N VAL A 99 -8.31 21.24 2.17
CA VAL A 99 -7.19 21.82 1.41
C VAL A 99 -5.96 20.94 1.57
N ALA A 100 -5.22 20.75 0.48
CA ALA A 100 -3.90 20.13 0.50
C ALA A 100 -2.87 20.98 -0.25
N VAL A 101 -1.61 20.83 0.13
CA VAL A 101 -0.47 21.52 -0.48
C VAL A 101 0.44 20.52 -1.15
N VAL A 102 0.67 20.72 -2.44
CA VAL A 102 1.64 19.95 -3.23
C VAL A 102 2.79 20.88 -3.61
N ALA A 103 3.97 20.61 -3.09
CA ALA A 103 5.18 21.38 -3.41
C ALA A 103 6.03 20.65 -4.45
N VAL A 104 6.84 21.40 -5.20
CA VAL A 104 7.90 20.84 -6.04
C VAL A 104 9.24 21.12 -5.40
N SER A 105 10.15 20.15 -5.45
CA SER A 105 11.46 20.30 -4.84
C SER A 105 12.55 19.57 -5.62
N ALA A 106 13.71 20.21 -5.71
CA ALA A 106 14.92 19.68 -6.34
C ALA A 106 15.86 19.09 -5.27
N GLY A 107 15.54 17.88 -4.80
CA GLY A 107 16.44 17.12 -3.92
C GLY A 107 15.82 16.66 -2.60
N GLU A 108 16.34 15.56 -2.07
CA GLU A 108 15.77 14.87 -0.89
C GLU A 108 15.76 15.74 0.38
N GLY A 109 16.79 16.53 0.63
CA GLY A 109 16.83 17.37 1.83
C GLY A 109 15.77 18.48 1.86
N LEU A 110 15.37 19.00 0.69
CA LEU A 110 14.27 19.96 0.58
C LEU A 110 12.90 19.27 0.73
N ASN A 111 12.78 18.02 0.32
CA ASN A 111 11.55 17.25 0.49
C ASN A 111 11.18 17.14 1.97
N GLU A 112 12.13 16.81 2.84
CA GLU A 112 11.93 16.73 4.28
C GLU A 112 11.51 18.08 4.89
N ILE A 113 12.11 19.19 4.41
CA ILE A 113 11.76 20.54 4.86
C ILE A 113 10.31 20.87 4.46
N PHE A 114 9.92 20.66 3.21
CA PHE A 114 8.55 20.95 2.76
C PHE A 114 7.52 20.10 3.49
N GLN A 115 7.80 18.82 3.73
CA GLN A 115 6.94 17.97 4.54
C GLN A 115 6.84 18.45 5.98
N GLY A 116 7.97 18.86 6.57
CA GLY A 116 8.02 19.44 7.91
C GLY A 116 7.27 20.78 8.04
N LEU A 117 7.14 21.54 6.96
CA LEU A 117 6.35 22.77 6.87
C LEU A 117 4.87 22.54 6.58
N GLY A 118 4.45 21.30 6.36
CA GLY A 118 3.06 20.93 6.18
C GLY A 118 2.63 20.69 4.72
N ALA A 119 3.56 20.49 3.78
CA ALA A 119 3.23 20.02 2.46
C ALA A 119 2.71 18.57 2.54
N ASP A 120 1.56 18.31 1.95
CA ASP A 120 0.91 16.99 1.94
C ASP A 120 1.60 16.02 0.99
N PHE A 121 2.19 16.57 -0.07
CA PHE A 121 2.98 15.81 -1.02
C PHE A 121 4.08 16.69 -1.63
N VAL A 122 5.22 16.08 -1.96
CA VAL A 122 6.32 16.76 -2.66
C VAL A 122 6.63 16.00 -3.94
N VAL A 123 6.47 16.70 -5.07
CA VAL A 123 6.88 16.21 -6.39
C VAL A 123 8.37 16.47 -6.54
N THR A 124 9.14 15.40 -6.76
CA THR A 124 10.58 15.55 -7.00
C THR A 124 10.79 16.06 -8.43
N GLY A 125 11.42 17.22 -8.54
CA GLY A 125 11.76 17.86 -9.79
C GLY A 125 12.87 18.87 -9.58
N GLY A 126 13.60 19.25 -10.62
CA GLY A 126 14.69 20.19 -10.50
C GLY A 126 15.02 20.83 -11.84
N GLN A 127 16.09 21.65 -11.89
CA GLN A 127 16.48 22.42 -13.09
C GLN A 127 16.73 21.56 -14.34
N THR A 128 17.05 20.27 -14.17
CA THR A 128 17.34 19.34 -15.27
C THR A 128 16.25 18.30 -15.50
N MET A 129 15.28 18.16 -14.58
CA MET A 129 14.21 17.19 -14.66
C MET A 129 12.91 17.83 -14.18
N ASN A 130 12.25 18.55 -15.10
CA ASN A 130 10.96 19.19 -14.80
C ASN A 130 9.86 18.14 -14.72
N PRO A 131 8.99 18.19 -13.67
CA PRO A 131 7.82 17.35 -13.59
C PRO A 131 6.91 17.55 -14.80
N SER A 132 6.34 16.47 -15.28
CA SER A 132 5.33 16.50 -16.35
C SER A 132 3.95 16.90 -15.80
N THR A 133 3.00 17.17 -16.69
CA THR A 133 1.59 17.40 -16.31
C THR A 133 1.02 16.17 -15.60
N GLU A 134 1.39 14.97 -16.05
CA GLU A 134 0.98 13.69 -15.46
C GLU A 134 1.50 13.54 -14.02
N ASP A 135 2.73 13.98 -13.74
CA ASP A 135 3.28 13.93 -12.37
C ASP A 135 2.49 14.82 -11.41
N PHE A 136 2.08 16.00 -11.87
CA PHE A 136 1.21 16.88 -11.09
C PHE A 136 -0.18 16.30 -10.88
N LEU A 137 -0.79 15.72 -11.94
CA LEU A 137 -2.10 15.07 -11.83
C LEU A 137 -2.07 13.89 -10.86
N ALA A 138 -1.04 13.06 -10.92
CA ALA A 138 -0.85 11.95 -9.99
C ALA A 138 -0.69 12.45 -8.53
N ALA A 139 0.03 13.56 -8.32
CA ALA A 139 0.18 14.17 -7.00
C ALA A 139 -1.14 14.73 -6.47
N ILE A 140 -1.94 15.41 -7.33
CA ILE A 140 -3.27 15.95 -6.98
C ILE A 140 -4.21 14.80 -6.57
N GLU A 141 -4.23 13.71 -7.32
CA GLU A 141 -5.03 12.52 -6.97
C GLU A 141 -4.59 11.92 -5.63
N LYS A 142 -3.28 11.83 -5.41
CA LYS A 142 -2.71 11.21 -4.22
C LYS A 142 -3.05 11.94 -2.93
N VAL A 143 -3.09 13.28 -2.95
CA VAL A 143 -3.40 14.08 -1.74
C VAL A 143 -4.89 14.08 -1.38
N ARG A 144 -5.77 13.71 -2.30
CA ARG A 144 -7.22 13.54 -2.08
C ARG A 144 -7.85 14.70 -1.30
N ALA A 145 -7.81 15.88 -1.87
CA ALA A 145 -8.40 17.09 -1.29
C ALA A 145 -9.46 17.69 -2.20
N LYS A 146 -10.36 18.48 -1.63
CA LYS A 146 -11.34 19.28 -2.39
C LYS A 146 -10.65 20.44 -3.12
N GLU A 147 -9.65 21.03 -2.45
CA GLU A 147 -8.83 22.11 -3.00
C GLU A 147 -7.35 21.74 -2.86
N VAL A 148 -6.56 22.01 -3.89
CA VAL A 148 -5.13 21.74 -3.92
C VAL A 148 -4.36 23.01 -4.30
N ILE A 149 -3.35 23.35 -3.51
CA ILE A 149 -2.43 24.44 -3.79
C ILE A 149 -1.16 23.83 -4.35
N LEU A 150 -0.79 24.19 -5.59
CA LEU A 150 0.48 23.79 -6.20
C LEU A 150 1.53 24.86 -5.93
N LEU A 151 2.70 24.45 -5.42
CA LEU A 151 3.84 25.32 -5.17
C LEU A 151 5.01 24.95 -6.08
N PRO A 152 5.07 25.49 -7.32
CA PRO A 152 6.19 25.29 -8.21
C PRO A 152 7.42 26.05 -7.71
N ASP A 153 8.61 25.42 -7.81
CA ASP A 153 9.88 26.00 -7.30
C ASP A 153 10.62 26.85 -8.35
N ASN A 154 10.24 26.75 -9.63
CA ASN A 154 10.92 27.50 -10.68
C ASN A 154 9.99 27.86 -11.86
N LYS A 155 10.45 28.82 -12.70
CA LYS A 155 9.67 29.35 -13.83
C LYS A 155 9.32 28.31 -14.90
N ASN A 156 10.15 27.29 -15.08
CA ASN A 156 9.97 26.32 -16.16
C ASN A 156 8.79 25.40 -15.92
N ILE A 157 8.43 25.19 -14.63
CA ILE A 157 7.33 24.29 -14.27
C ILE A 157 6.02 24.99 -13.95
N ILE A 158 6.00 26.31 -13.84
CA ILE A 158 4.76 27.09 -13.61
C ILE A 158 3.72 26.77 -14.69
N LEU A 159 4.13 26.80 -15.96
CA LEU A 159 3.21 26.52 -17.07
C LEU A 159 2.65 25.10 -17.04
N THR A 160 3.49 24.12 -16.66
CA THR A 160 3.07 22.72 -16.50
C THR A 160 2.12 22.55 -15.33
N ALA A 161 2.37 23.23 -14.21
CA ALA A 161 1.47 23.23 -13.04
C ALA A 161 0.12 23.88 -13.38
N GLU A 162 0.11 25.03 -14.09
CA GLU A 162 -1.11 25.67 -14.57
C GLU A 162 -1.89 24.77 -15.54
N GLN A 163 -1.20 24.02 -16.38
CA GLN A 163 -1.82 23.07 -17.29
C GLN A 163 -2.46 21.90 -16.54
N ALA A 164 -1.76 21.35 -15.54
CA ALA A 164 -2.32 20.34 -14.66
C ALA A 164 -3.56 20.86 -13.90
N ALA A 165 -3.50 22.08 -13.39
CA ALA A 165 -4.61 22.72 -12.70
C ALA A 165 -5.88 22.85 -13.57
N LYS A 166 -5.70 23.09 -14.88
CA LYS A 166 -6.84 23.22 -15.83
C LYS A 166 -7.51 21.90 -16.20
N VAL A 167 -6.76 20.79 -16.16
CA VAL A 167 -7.28 19.46 -16.55
C VAL A 167 -7.60 18.57 -15.35
N ALA A 168 -7.29 19.01 -14.13
CA ALA A 168 -7.66 18.30 -12.93
C ALA A 168 -9.19 18.32 -12.74
N GLU A 169 -9.82 17.15 -12.71
CA GLU A 169 -11.28 17.02 -12.58
C GLU A 169 -11.73 16.79 -11.13
N ASN A 170 -10.84 16.26 -10.29
CA ASN A 170 -11.19 15.74 -8.96
C ASN A 170 -11.00 16.77 -7.82
N ALA A 171 -10.37 17.90 -8.09
CA ALA A 171 -10.10 18.94 -7.11
C ALA A 171 -10.05 20.32 -7.76
N LYS A 172 -10.35 21.35 -6.99
CA LYS A 172 -10.09 22.74 -7.42
C LYS A 172 -8.63 23.05 -7.13
N VAL A 173 -7.86 23.37 -8.18
CA VAL A 173 -6.40 23.55 -8.09
C VAL A 173 -6.02 25.01 -8.30
N TYR A 174 -5.10 25.50 -7.48
CA TYR A 174 -4.59 26.87 -7.49
C TYR A 174 -3.08 26.89 -7.71
#